data_d6b33cb625bd4a4ec7781f4bad0d3e5f
#
_entry.id   d6b33cb625bd4a4ec7781f4bad0d3e5f
#
_cell.length_a   1.000
_cell.length_b   1.000
_cell.length_c   1.000
_cell.angle_alpha   90.00
_cell.angle_beta   90.00
_cell.angle_gamma   90.00
#
_symmetry.space_group_name_H-M   'P 1'
#
loop_
_entity.id
_entity.type
_entity.pdbx_description
1 polymer ?
#
loop_
_entity_poly.entity_id
_entity_poly.type
_entity_poly.pdbx_seq_one_letter_code
_entity_poly.pdbx_strand_id
1 'polypeptide(L)'
;MENTNSERITAIVKAQKEYFRSGATLDIRFRKEMLRRFSTAMSKWEKKLCDALWLDLHKSYEEAYLTEICIVTGEIRNHIRHLSGWARRKKAHSPLKLFPSRSYIVKEPLGNTLIVSPWNYPVQLLLNPLVGAISAGCTAVLKPSPYVPNVSKVIEEMISDTFE
;
A
#
# COMPACT_ATOMS: atom_id res chain seq x y z
N MET A 1 -4.77 -22.76 3.75
CA MET A 1 -4.73 -21.56 4.63
C MET A 1 -6.05 -21.52 5.39
N GLU A 2 -6.00 -21.46 6.72
CA GLU A 2 -7.22 -21.31 7.53
C GLU A 2 -7.81 -19.93 7.39
N ASN A 3 -9.14 -19.82 7.40
CA ASN A 3 -9.81 -18.54 7.35
C ASN A 3 -9.60 -17.78 8.67
N THR A 4 -9.25 -16.51 8.58
CA THR A 4 -9.12 -15.64 9.75
C THR A 4 -10.48 -15.53 10.47
N ASN A 5 -10.48 -15.73 11.78
CA ASN A 5 -11.69 -15.63 12.61
C ASN A 5 -12.31 -14.22 12.51
N SER A 6 -13.64 -14.14 12.49
CA SER A 6 -14.40 -12.89 12.39
C SER A 6 -14.06 -11.88 13.50
N GLU A 7 -13.83 -12.34 14.73
CA GLU A 7 -13.42 -11.50 15.84
C GLU A 7 -12.06 -10.83 15.60
N ARG A 8 -11.08 -11.61 15.08
CA ARG A 8 -9.76 -11.08 14.71
C ARG A 8 -9.86 -10.06 13.58
N ILE A 9 -10.70 -10.32 12.57
CA ILE A 9 -10.94 -9.35 11.48
C ILE A 9 -11.51 -8.05 12.05
N THR A 10 -12.51 -8.15 12.93
CA THR A 10 -13.13 -6.99 13.58
C THR A 10 -12.12 -6.20 14.40
N ALA A 11 -11.26 -6.87 15.16
CA ALA A 11 -10.20 -6.23 15.96
C ALA A 11 -9.18 -5.50 15.06
N ILE A 12 -8.73 -6.13 13.96
CA ILE A 12 -7.81 -5.51 12.99
C ILE A 12 -8.44 -4.25 12.39
N VAL A 13 -9.68 -4.35 11.90
CA VAL A 13 -10.37 -3.20 11.29
C VAL A 13 -10.57 -2.07 12.29
N LYS A 14 -10.89 -2.39 13.55
CA LYS A 14 -11.02 -1.41 14.63
C LYS A 14 -9.69 -0.69 14.89
N ALA A 15 -8.60 -1.44 15.09
CA ALA A 15 -7.28 -0.89 15.31
C ALA A 15 -6.81 0.01 14.15
N GLN A 16 -7.03 -0.41 12.91
CA GLN A 16 -6.72 0.37 11.72
C GLN A 16 -7.52 1.68 11.66
N LYS A 17 -8.80 1.66 12.02
CA LYS A 17 -9.64 2.87 12.08
C LYS A 17 -9.19 3.82 13.19
N GLU A 18 -8.83 3.30 14.35
CA GLU A 18 -8.31 4.10 15.48
C GLU A 18 -6.98 4.76 15.10
N TYR A 19 -6.07 4.00 14.48
CA TYR A 19 -4.80 4.53 14.00
C TYR A 19 -5.00 5.62 12.93
N PHE A 20 -5.92 5.40 11.98
CA PHE A 20 -6.26 6.43 10.99
C PHE A 20 -6.79 7.71 11.65
N ARG A 21 -7.72 7.57 12.63
CA ARG A 21 -8.31 8.71 13.35
C ARG A 21 -7.31 9.49 14.19
N SER A 22 -6.18 8.90 14.58
CA SER A 22 -5.12 9.61 15.28
C SER A 22 -4.43 10.68 14.43
N GLY A 23 -4.66 10.66 13.10
CA GLY A 23 -4.03 11.58 12.15
C GLY A 23 -2.56 11.27 11.84
N ALA A 24 -1.99 10.19 12.37
CA ALA A 24 -0.58 9.82 12.16
C ALA A 24 -0.21 9.68 10.69
N THR A 25 -1.15 9.24 9.84
CA THR A 25 -0.95 9.06 8.40
C THR A 25 -1.08 10.34 7.57
N LEU A 26 -1.42 11.48 8.16
CA LEU A 26 -1.67 12.72 7.42
C LEU A 26 -0.38 13.43 6.98
N ASP A 27 0.71 13.31 7.73
CA ASP A 27 2.00 13.94 7.38
C ASP A 27 2.60 13.27 6.13
N ILE A 28 2.91 14.08 5.12
CA ILE A 28 3.53 13.64 3.86
C ILE A 28 4.93 13.05 4.10
N ARG A 29 5.66 13.54 5.11
CA ARG A 29 6.99 13.02 5.47
C ARG A 29 6.86 11.60 6.00
N PHE A 30 5.89 11.36 6.87
CA PHE A 30 5.57 10.02 7.36
C PHE A 30 5.22 9.06 6.21
N ARG A 31 4.32 9.45 5.28
CA ARG A 31 3.95 8.62 4.13
C ARG A 31 5.16 8.28 3.25
N LYS A 32 6.04 9.26 2.99
CA LYS A 32 7.28 9.04 2.23
C LYS A 32 8.23 8.11 2.96
N GLU A 33 8.31 8.19 4.28
CA GLU A 33 9.12 7.28 5.08
C GLU A 33 8.59 5.85 5.01
N MET A 34 7.27 5.65 5.13
CA MET A 34 6.66 4.34 4.95
C MET A 34 6.92 3.76 3.55
N LEU A 35 6.84 4.59 2.51
CA LEU A 35 7.18 4.16 1.15
C LEU A 35 8.68 3.79 0.99
N ARG A 36 9.60 4.48 1.68
CA ARG A 36 11.03 4.12 1.68
C ARG A 36 11.28 2.80 2.40
N ARG A 37 10.66 2.59 3.57
CA ARG A 37 10.71 1.31 4.28
C ARG A 37 10.18 0.18 3.39
N PHE A 38 9.08 0.42 2.70
CA PHE A 38 8.51 -0.54 1.76
C PHE A 38 9.47 -0.83 0.59
N SER A 39 10.13 0.18 0.02
CA SER A 39 11.14 -0.01 -1.02
C SER A 39 12.31 -0.89 -0.54
N THR A 40 12.79 -0.65 0.69
CA THR A 40 13.85 -1.47 1.31
C THR A 40 13.38 -2.90 1.54
N ALA A 41 12.15 -3.10 2.01
CA ALA A 41 11.55 -4.40 2.19
C ALA A 41 11.44 -5.17 0.87
N MET A 42 10.97 -4.53 -0.20
CA MET A 42 10.91 -5.15 -1.52
C MET A 42 12.26 -5.70 -1.98
N SER A 43 13.36 -4.95 -1.77
CA SER A 43 14.71 -5.40 -2.09
C SER A 43 15.20 -6.52 -1.16
N LYS A 44 14.92 -6.42 0.15
CA LYS A 44 15.29 -7.43 1.16
C LYS A 44 14.60 -8.78 0.91
N TRP A 45 13.33 -8.74 0.49
CA TRP A 45 12.48 -9.91 0.37
C TRP A 45 12.36 -10.43 -1.07
N GLU A 46 12.99 -9.78 -2.05
CA GLU A 46 12.90 -10.10 -3.49
C GLU A 46 13.11 -11.60 -3.77
N LYS A 47 14.22 -12.15 -3.29
CA LYS A 47 14.53 -13.57 -3.53
C LYS A 47 13.44 -14.48 -2.95
N LYS A 48 13.00 -14.24 -1.71
CA LYS A 48 11.97 -15.07 -1.08
C LYS A 48 10.63 -14.97 -1.81
N LEU A 49 10.26 -13.79 -2.32
CA LEU A 49 9.06 -13.59 -3.12
C LEU A 49 9.15 -14.34 -4.45
N CYS A 50 10.30 -14.29 -5.14
CA CYS A 50 10.50 -15.04 -6.37
C CYS A 50 10.50 -16.56 -6.13
N ASP A 51 11.14 -17.04 -5.06
CA ASP A 51 11.13 -18.44 -4.68
C ASP A 51 9.68 -18.92 -4.38
N ALA A 52 8.87 -18.12 -3.70
CA ALA A 52 7.47 -18.42 -3.42
C ALA A 52 6.59 -18.42 -4.68
N LEU A 53 6.84 -17.49 -5.60
CA LEU A 53 6.18 -17.45 -6.92
C LEU A 53 6.51 -18.69 -7.77
N TRP A 54 7.73 -19.19 -7.67
CA TRP A 54 8.09 -20.46 -8.29
C TRP A 54 7.33 -21.63 -7.68
N LEU A 55 7.24 -21.70 -6.33
CA LEU A 55 6.54 -22.78 -5.64
C LEU A 55 5.04 -22.82 -5.94
N ASP A 56 4.38 -21.66 -6.04
CA ASP A 56 2.93 -21.59 -6.22
C ASP A 56 2.52 -21.58 -7.71
N LEU A 57 3.31 -20.94 -8.59
CA LEU A 57 2.90 -20.65 -9.98
C LEU A 57 3.94 -21.07 -11.02
N HIS A 58 5.08 -21.63 -10.62
CA HIS A 58 6.21 -22.00 -11.49
C HIS A 58 6.73 -20.84 -12.36
N LYS A 59 6.60 -19.59 -11.88
CA LYS A 59 7.20 -18.43 -12.55
C LYS A 59 8.70 -18.45 -12.36
N SER A 60 9.46 -18.33 -13.48
CA SER A 60 10.91 -18.16 -13.39
C SER A 60 11.27 -16.89 -12.61
N TYR A 61 12.53 -16.78 -12.14
CA TYR A 61 12.98 -15.58 -11.45
C TYR A 61 12.80 -14.33 -12.31
N GLU A 62 13.18 -14.42 -13.59
CA GLU A 62 13.09 -13.32 -14.56
C GLU A 62 11.62 -12.90 -14.80
N GLU A 63 10.72 -13.86 -14.94
CA GLU A 63 9.29 -13.59 -15.10
C GLU A 63 8.72 -12.94 -13.83
N ALA A 64 8.99 -13.53 -12.66
CA ALA A 64 8.54 -13.01 -11.37
C ALA A 64 9.06 -11.57 -11.14
N TYR A 65 10.34 -11.33 -11.42
CA TYR A 65 10.95 -10.02 -11.30
C TYR A 65 10.30 -8.99 -12.25
N LEU A 66 10.23 -9.31 -13.56
CA LEU A 66 9.76 -8.38 -14.58
C LEU A 66 8.26 -8.10 -14.48
N THR A 67 7.45 -9.10 -14.13
CA THR A 67 5.99 -8.95 -14.16
C THR A 67 5.38 -8.56 -12.81
N GLU A 68 6.12 -8.72 -11.70
CA GLU A 68 5.59 -8.44 -10.37
C GLU A 68 6.51 -7.50 -9.56
N ILE A 69 7.77 -7.87 -9.31
CA ILE A 69 8.65 -7.14 -8.38
C ILE A 69 9.03 -5.75 -8.91
N CYS A 70 9.53 -5.68 -10.17
CA CYS A 70 9.99 -4.41 -10.73
C CYS A 70 8.86 -3.40 -10.91
N ILE A 71 7.62 -3.87 -11.14
CA ILE A 71 6.44 -3.01 -11.27
C ILE A 71 6.14 -2.33 -9.94
N VAL A 72 6.09 -3.11 -8.83
CA VAL A 72 5.86 -2.56 -7.48
C VAL A 72 6.98 -1.59 -7.09
N THR A 73 8.23 -1.95 -7.31
CA THR A 73 9.37 -1.09 -6.96
C THR A 73 9.41 0.19 -7.82
N GLY A 74 8.98 0.10 -9.08
CA GLY A 74 8.80 1.24 -9.96
C GLY A 74 7.73 2.20 -9.44
N GLU A 75 6.59 1.67 -9.03
CA GLU A 75 5.48 2.45 -8.49
C GLU A 75 5.84 3.12 -7.16
N ILE A 76 6.53 2.42 -6.24
CA ILE A 76 7.02 3.03 -5.00
C ILE A 76 7.92 4.23 -5.31
N ARG A 77 8.88 4.09 -6.23
CA ARG A 77 9.77 5.19 -6.63
C ARG A 77 9.02 6.38 -7.22
N ASN A 78 8.03 6.10 -8.07
CA ASN A 78 7.15 7.09 -8.67
C ASN A 78 6.41 7.90 -7.58
N HIS A 79 5.81 7.21 -6.62
CA HIS A 79 5.07 7.83 -5.52
C HIS A 79 5.99 8.67 -4.60
N ILE A 80 7.16 8.16 -4.20
CA ILE A 80 8.12 8.92 -3.39
C ILE A 80 8.49 10.25 -4.08
N ARG A 81 8.70 10.21 -5.41
CA ARG A 81 9.08 11.39 -6.20
C ARG A 81 7.96 12.43 -6.28
N HIS A 82 6.74 12.00 -6.54
CA HIS A 82 5.64 12.89 -6.92
C HIS A 82 4.66 13.23 -5.78
N LEU A 83 4.66 12.48 -4.66
CA LEU A 83 3.69 12.60 -3.58
C LEU A 83 3.51 14.03 -3.07
N SER A 84 4.61 14.77 -2.85
CA SER A 84 4.53 16.16 -2.38
C SER A 84 3.78 17.08 -3.35
N GLY A 85 3.92 16.85 -4.66
CA GLY A 85 3.18 17.58 -5.69
C GLY A 85 1.71 17.20 -5.71
N TRP A 86 1.42 15.89 -5.64
CA TRP A 86 0.04 15.38 -5.67
C TRP A 86 -0.79 15.80 -4.45
N ALA A 87 -0.17 15.85 -3.28
CA ALA A 87 -0.82 16.24 -2.03
C ALA A 87 -0.96 17.76 -1.84
N ARG A 88 -0.34 18.56 -2.74
CA ARG A 88 -0.41 20.02 -2.65
C ARG A 88 -1.85 20.49 -2.82
N ARG A 89 -2.29 21.39 -1.93
CA ARG A 89 -3.55 22.10 -2.10
C ARG A 89 -3.54 22.91 -3.42
N LYS A 90 -4.64 22.88 -4.16
CA LYS A 90 -4.81 23.63 -5.41
C LYS A 90 -5.67 24.84 -5.16
N LYS A 91 -5.27 26.00 -5.69
CA LYS A 91 -6.14 27.20 -5.71
C LYS A 91 -7.42 26.89 -6.50
N ALA A 92 -8.56 27.30 -5.97
CA ALA A 92 -9.83 27.31 -6.64
C ALA A 92 -10.30 28.76 -6.84
N HIS A 93 -11.24 28.96 -7.77
CA HIS A 93 -11.85 30.27 -7.99
C HIS A 93 -12.63 30.70 -6.74
N SER A 94 -12.39 31.95 -6.28
CA SER A 94 -13.17 32.56 -5.19
C SER A 94 -14.05 33.65 -5.81
N PRO A 95 -15.36 33.63 -5.61
CA PRO A 95 -16.24 34.68 -6.08
C PRO A 95 -15.82 36.05 -5.52
N LEU A 96 -15.91 37.11 -6.34
CA LEU A 96 -15.50 38.45 -5.93
C LEU A 96 -16.25 38.97 -4.70
N LYS A 97 -17.48 38.51 -4.50
CA LYS A 97 -18.32 38.85 -3.33
C LYS A 97 -17.70 38.36 -2.00
N LEU A 98 -16.78 37.39 -2.05
CA LEU A 98 -16.10 36.86 -0.87
C LEU A 98 -14.71 37.47 -0.66
N PHE A 99 -14.36 38.53 -1.39
CA PHE A 99 -13.07 39.21 -1.18
C PHE A 99 -12.95 39.71 0.28
N PRO A 100 -11.79 39.50 0.95
CA PRO A 100 -10.48 39.01 0.46
C PRO A 100 -10.23 37.50 0.65
N SER A 101 -11.27 36.66 0.68
CA SER A 101 -11.14 35.21 0.89
C SER A 101 -10.40 34.48 -0.24
N ARG A 102 -9.84 33.33 0.07
CA ARG A 102 -9.15 32.44 -0.89
C ARG A 102 -9.68 31.03 -0.76
N SER A 103 -10.08 30.42 -1.88
CA SER A 103 -10.58 29.06 -1.93
C SER A 103 -9.49 28.06 -2.36
N TYR A 104 -9.51 26.86 -1.81
CA TYR A 104 -8.58 25.79 -2.13
C TYR A 104 -9.29 24.45 -2.21
N ILE A 105 -8.79 23.58 -3.08
CA ILE A 105 -9.11 22.15 -3.09
C ILE A 105 -8.01 21.45 -2.29
N VAL A 106 -8.41 20.73 -1.25
CA VAL A 106 -7.54 19.90 -0.41
C VAL A 106 -7.89 18.44 -0.65
N LYS A 107 -6.89 17.59 -0.84
CA LYS A 107 -7.06 16.15 -0.97
C LYS A 107 -6.89 15.51 0.40
N GLU A 108 -7.84 14.71 0.80
CA GLU A 108 -7.83 13.99 2.08
C GLU A 108 -7.89 12.48 1.85
N PRO A 109 -7.28 11.67 2.72
CA PRO A 109 -7.38 10.22 2.66
C PRO A 109 -8.82 9.77 2.98
N LEU A 110 -9.29 8.73 2.28
CA LEU A 110 -10.63 8.18 2.48
C LEU A 110 -10.77 7.40 3.80
N GLY A 111 -9.67 6.88 4.36
CA GLY A 111 -9.70 6.15 5.60
C GLY A 111 -9.05 4.77 5.51
N ASN A 112 -9.77 3.75 5.97
CA ASN A 112 -9.32 2.38 5.96
C ASN A 112 -9.66 1.70 4.63
N THR A 113 -8.69 1.03 4.02
CA THR A 113 -8.79 0.37 2.71
C THR A 113 -8.70 -1.13 2.86
N LEU A 114 -9.54 -1.90 2.18
CA LEU A 114 -9.39 -3.34 1.98
C LEU A 114 -8.82 -3.59 0.58
N ILE A 115 -7.72 -4.34 0.51
CA ILE A 115 -7.08 -4.75 -0.74
C ILE A 115 -7.19 -6.27 -0.86
N VAL A 116 -7.95 -6.73 -1.87
CA VAL A 116 -8.13 -8.16 -2.18
C VAL A 116 -7.41 -8.46 -3.48
N SER A 117 -6.48 -9.41 -3.47
CA SER A 117 -5.73 -9.76 -4.68
C SER A 117 -6.15 -11.12 -5.24
N PRO A 118 -6.13 -11.29 -6.58
CA PRO A 118 -6.25 -12.58 -7.25
C PRO A 118 -4.95 -13.39 -7.13
N TRP A 119 -4.95 -14.59 -7.72
CA TRP A 119 -3.83 -15.54 -7.64
C TRP A 119 -2.80 -15.40 -8.78
N ASN A 120 -3.15 -14.82 -9.91
CA ASN A 120 -2.34 -14.86 -11.14
C ASN A 120 -1.12 -13.90 -11.14
N TYR A 121 -1.23 -12.76 -10.47
CA TYR A 121 -0.15 -11.81 -10.20
C TYR A 121 -0.24 -11.36 -8.73
N PRO A 122 -0.02 -12.28 -7.78
CA PRO A 122 -0.39 -12.07 -6.39
C PRO A 122 0.43 -10.98 -5.69
N VAL A 123 1.70 -10.82 -6.03
CA VAL A 123 2.58 -9.79 -5.46
C VAL A 123 2.20 -8.43 -6.00
N GLN A 124 2.16 -8.27 -7.32
CA GLN A 124 1.85 -7.01 -7.97
C GLN A 124 0.47 -6.49 -7.60
N LEU A 125 -0.56 -7.33 -7.75
CA LEU A 125 -1.96 -6.89 -7.59
C LEU A 125 -2.36 -6.70 -6.12
N LEU A 126 -1.55 -7.16 -5.17
CA LEU A 126 -1.72 -6.84 -3.75
C LEU A 126 -0.92 -5.60 -3.35
N LEU A 127 0.33 -5.50 -3.80
CA LEU A 127 1.27 -4.50 -3.29
C LEU A 127 1.20 -3.15 -4.05
N ASN A 128 0.85 -3.13 -5.34
CA ASN A 128 0.65 -1.86 -6.05
C ASN A 128 -0.49 -1.01 -5.45
N PRO A 129 -1.69 -1.56 -5.18
CA PRO A 129 -2.72 -0.79 -4.49
C PRO A 129 -2.30 -0.35 -3.08
N LEU A 130 -1.45 -1.15 -2.39
CA LEU A 130 -0.90 -0.77 -1.09
C LEU A 130 0.01 0.47 -1.20
N VAL A 131 0.84 0.58 -2.24
CA VAL A 131 1.61 1.81 -2.53
C VAL A 131 0.69 3.02 -2.63
N GLY A 132 -0.42 2.87 -3.37
CA GLY A 132 -1.44 3.92 -3.50
C GLY A 132 -2.09 4.30 -2.16
N ALA A 133 -2.47 3.30 -1.37
CA ALA A 133 -3.10 3.49 -0.05
C ALA A 133 -2.16 4.25 0.92
N ILE A 134 -0.89 3.81 1.05
CA ILE A 134 0.12 4.48 1.88
C ILE A 134 0.34 5.93 1.40
N SER A 135 0.47 6.12 0.09
CA SER A 135 0.67 7.43 -0.51
C SER A 135 -0.51 8.36 -0.27
N ALA A 136 -1.74 7.87 -0.35
CA ALA A 136 -2.94 8.64 -0.05
C ALA A 136 -3.07 8.99 1.45
N GLY A 137 -2.39 8.25 2.33
CA GLY A 137 -2.50 8.38 3.79
C GLY A 137 -3.63 7.53 4.37
N CYS A 138 -4.07 6.51 3.65
CA CYS A 138 -5.00 5.50 4.14
C CYS A 138 -4.25 4.43 4.96
N THR A 139 -4.96 3.79 5.87
CA THR A 139 -4.56 2.49 6.42
C THR A 139 -5.09 1.38 5.53
N ALA A 140 -4.48 0.19 5.55
CA ALA A 140 -4.86 -0.88 4.66
C ALA A 140 -4.92 -2.25 5.37
N VAL A 141 -5.93 -3.03 5.02
CA VAL A 141 -6.03 -4.44 5.36
C VAL A 141 -5.81 -5.24 4.07
N LEU A 142 -4.87 -6.18 4.09
CA LEU A 142 -4.51 -6.99 2.94
C LEU A 142 -5.16 -8.36 3.03
N LYS A 143 -5.78 -8.78 1.93
CA LYS A 143 -6.34 -10.14 1.78
C LYS A 143 -5.75 -10.79 0.54
N PRO A 144 -4.63 -11.51 0.66
CA PRO A 144 -4.05 -12.27 -0.45
C PRO A 144 -4.95 -13.45 -0.85
N SER A 145 -4.69 -14.01 -2.02
CA SER A 145 -5.42 -15.18 -2.52
C SER A 145 -5.04 -16.45 -1.77
N PRO A 146 -6.01 -17.31 -1.39
CA PRO A 146 -5.72 -18.61 -0.76
C PRO A 146 -5.09 -19.62 -1.72
N TYR A 147 -5.15 -19.37 -3.04
CA TYR A 147 -4.60 -20.27 -4.07
C TYR A 147 -3.06 -20.14 -4.24
N VAL A 148 -2.42 -19.19 -3.58
CA VAL A 148 -0.97 -18.96 -3.59
C VAL A 148 -0.45 -18.89 -2.15
N PRO A 149 -0.46 -19.99 -1.41
CA PRO A 149 -0.20 -20.01 0.03
C PRO A 149 1.24 -19.62 0.39
N ASN A 150 2.24 -20.00 -0.43
CA ASN A 150 3.64 -19.65 -0.19
C ASN A 150 3.87 -18.16 -0.37
N VAL A 151 3.36 -17.57 -1.45
CA VAL A 151 3.43 -16.11 -1.69
C VAL A 151 2.71 -15.36 -0.58
N SER A 152 1.52 -15.81 -0.18
CA SER A 152 0.74 -15.17 0.88
C SER A 152 1.48 -15.14 2.22
N LYS A 153 2.16 -16.24 2.57
CA LYS A 153 2.97 -16.35 3.79
C LYS A 153 4.17 -15.40 3.75
N VAL A 154 4.90 -15.37 2.65
CA VAL A 154 6.07 -14.48 2.50
C VAL A 154 5.65 -13.02 2.56
N ILE A 155 4.51 -12.65 1.97
CA ILE A 155 3.97 -11.28 2.05
C ILE A 155 3.59 -10.94 3.50
N GLU A 156 2.94 -11.86 4.24
CA GLU A 156 2.58 -11.65 5.65
C GLU A 156 3.84 -11.39 6.50
N GLU A 157 4.87 -12.19 6.33
CA GLU A 157 6.16 -12.01 7.02
C GLU A 157 6.82 -10.67 6.66
N MET A 158 6.84 -10.32 5.37
CA MET A 158 7.41 -9.07 4.88
C MET A 158 6.67 -7.85 5.44
N ILE A 159 5.35 -7.85 5.41
CA ILE A 159 4.53 -6.73 5.90
C ILE A 159 4.71 -6.56 7.41
N SER A 160 4.72 -7.67 8.17
CA SER A 160 4.95 -7.65 9.62
C SER A 160 6.36 -7.17 10.00
N ASP A 161 7.39 -7.51 9.19
CA ASP A 161 8.78 -7.04 9.37
C ASP A 161 8.96 -5.54 9.01
N THR A 162 8.07 -4.99 8.19
CA THR A 162 8.20 -3.63 7.61
C THR A 162 7.37 -2.59 8.35
N PHE A 163 6.15 -2.95 8.71
CA PHE A 163 5.15 -2.07 9.30
C PHE A 163 4.72 -2.64 10.67
N GLU A 164 5.20 -2.04 11.73
CA GLU A 164 4.81 -2.33 13.12
C GLU A 164 3.43 -1.77 13.45
#